data_e6a104681fe45b5f35afc3c0ce83d9ce
#
_entry.id   e6a104681fe45b5f35afc3c0ce83d9ce
#
_cell.length_a   1.000
_cell.length_b   1.000
_cell.length_c   1.000
_cell.angle_alpha   90.00
_cell.angle_beta   90.00
_cell.angle_gamma   90.00
#
_symmetry.space_group_name_H-M   'P 1'
#
loop_
_entity.id
_entity.type
_entity.pdbx_description
1 polymer ?
#
loop_
_entity_poly.entity_id
_entity_poly.type
_entity_poly.pdbx_seq_one_letter_code
_entity_poly.pdbx_strand_id
1 'polypeptide(L)'
;TNNTFYFFAQSYEIFAKELKESSLELFNCTEGGIYLNGFKHCSLEEFLKRNADVSKGESIKDVFSKVIKSPDKDESDKKTTRQYVTKNMSLGNEIATFIDGAIEIIRKGDYSDHKIAKFDKLQNKVIKKMKRNYFFELGLQRELYMLQSGLGADRSLEGQLAFHMDFLSSAKAFNGKFRKALKEQFRLLASH
;
A
#
# COMPACT_ATOMS: atom_id res chain seq x y z
N THR A 1 -10.14 -6.96 22.86
CA THR A 1 -10.23 -7.04 21.39
C THR A 1 -9.40 -5.93 20.82
N ASN A 2 -8.42 -6.25 19.98
CA ASN A 2 -7.53 -5.26 19.41
C ASN A 2 -8.33 -4.39 18.41
N ASN A 3 -8.33 -3.08 18.59
CA ASN A 3 -9.06 -2.12 17.74
C ASN A 3 -8.78 -2.33 16.23
N THR A 4 -7.60 -2.82 15.89
CA THR A 4 -7.22 -3.13 14.51
C THR A 4 -8.12 -4.20 13.88
N PHE A 5 -8.44 -5.28 14.62
CA PHE A 5 -9.34 -6.33 14.12
C PHE A 5 -10.77 -5.84 13.94
N TYR A 6 -11.22 -4.93 14.82
CA TYR A 6 -12.53 -4.32 14.69
C TYR A 6 -12.66 -3.48 13.41
N PHE A 7 -11.64 -2.67 13.09
CA PHE A 7 -11.61 -1.90 11.84
C PHE A 7 -11.60 -2.80 10.60
N PHE A 8 -10.85 -3.90 10.63
CA PHE A 8 -10.88 -4.86 9.52
C PHE A 8 -12.26 -5.48 9.34
N ALA A 9 -12.90 -5.92 10.44
CA ALA A 9 -14.24 -6.48 10.39
C ALA A 9 -15.24 -5.47 9.79
N GLN A 10 -15.22 -4.22 10.24
CA GLN A 10 -16.08 -3.17 9.68
C GLN A 10 -15.82 -2.93 8.19
N SER A 11 -14.56 -2.94 7.76
CA SER A 11 -14.22 -2.78 6.34
C SER A 11 -14.81 -3.90 5.48
N TYR A 12 -14.73 -5.14 5.93
CA TYR A 12 -15.35 -6.27 5.26
C TYR A 12 -16.88 -6.19 5.23
N GLU A 13 -17.51 -5.73 6.31
CA GLU A 13 -18.96 -5.55 6.37
C GLU A 13 -19.45 -4.43 5.45
N ILE A 14 -18.67 -3.33 5.30
CA ILE A 14 -18.95 -2.27 4.34
C ILE A 14 -18.87 -2.83 2.93
N PHE A 15 -17.80 -3.58 2.63
CA PHE A 15 -17.63 -4.22 1.33
C PHE A 15 -18.77 -5.20 1.01
N ALA A 16 -19.23 -5.98 1.98
CA ALA A 16 -20.36 -6.87 1.81
C ALA A 16 -21.67 -6.12 1.52
N LYS A 17 -21.88 -4.94 2.12
CA LYS A 17 -23.03 -4.08 1.83
C LYS A 17 -23.01 -3.52 0.41
N GLU A 18 -21.83 -3.09 -0.08
CA GLU A 18 -21.66 -2.58 -1.44
C GLU A 18 -21.92 -3.66 -2.49
N LEU A 19 -21.58 -4.92 -2.18
CA LEU A 19 -21.81 -6.06 -3.07
C LEU A 19 -23.21 -6.69 -2.97
N LYS A 20 -24.07 -6.19 -2.07
CA LYS A 20 -25.40 -6.78 -1.82
C LYS A 20 -26.29 -6.85 -3.07
N GLU A 21 -26.11 -5.94 -4.01
CA GLU A 21 -26.87 -5.91 -5.29
C GLU A 21 -26.20 -6.75 -6.39
N SER A 22 -25.01 -7.28 -6.13
CA SER A 22 -24.31 -8.17 -7.05
C SER A 22 -24.77 -9.62 -6.87
N SER A 23 -24.56 -10.45 -7.90
CA SER A 23 -24.80 -11.90 -7.80
C SER A 23 -23.70 -12.65 -7.02
N LEU A 24 -22.77 -11.94 -6.39
CA LEU A 24 -21.67 -12.53 -5.67
C LEU A 24 -22.08 -12.95 -4.26
N GLU A 25 -21.75 -14.17 -3.90
CA GLU A 25 -21.89 -14.69 -2.54
C GLU A 25 -20.55 -14.61 -1.81
N LEU A 26 -20.55 -14.01 -0.63
CA LEU A 26 -19.36 -13.89 0.21
C LEU A 26 -19.37 -14.95 1.30
N PHE A 27 -18.26 -15.65 1.45
CA PHE A 27 -18.10 -16.70 2.46
C PHE A 27 -16.97 -16.34 3.43
N ASN A 28 -17.21 -16.53 4.71
CA ASN A 28 -16.19 -16.50 5.74
C ASN A 28 -15.91 -17.93 6.22
N CYS A 29 -14.81 -18.49 5.80
CA CYS A 29 -14.39 -19.85 6.12
C CYS A 29 -13.31 -19.90 7.22
N THR A 30 -13.17 -18.82 8.00
CA THR A 30 -12.22 -18.81 9.12
C THR A 30 -12.80 -19.58 10.30
N GLU A 31 -12.12 -20.62 10.74
CA GLU A 31 -12.48 -21.40 11.92
C GLU A 31 -12.05 -20.63 13.18
N GLY A 32 -13.01 -19.98 13.85
CA GLY A 32 -12.77 -19.27 15.12
C GLY A 32 -12.42 -17.78 15.00
N GLY A 33 -12.80 -17.11 13.92
CA GLY A 33 -12.63 -15.68 13.72
C GLY A 33 -13.80 -14.82 14.20
N ILE A 34 -13.75 -13.51 13.88
CA ILE A 34 -14.84 -12.57 14.11
C ILE A 34 -15.99 -12.88 13.15
N TYR A 35 -17.21 -12.83 13.68
CA TYR A 35 -18.43 -12.89 12.86
C TYR A 35 -18.50 -11.64 11.97
N LEU A 36 -18.68 -11.84 10.66
CA LEU A 36 -18.78 -10.76 9.67
C LEU A 36 -20.21 -10.71 9.11
N ASN A 37 -20.91 -9.61 9.36
CA ASN A 37 -22.25 -9.41 8.80
C ASN A 37 -22.20 -9.31 7.27
N GLY A 38 -23.12 -10.00 6.59
CA GLY A 38 -23.16 -10.05 5.12
C GLY A 38 -22.34 -11.18 4.50
N PHE A 39 -21.64 -11.98 5.30
CA PHE A 39 -20.94 -13.17 4.87
C PHE A 39 -21.72 -14.44 5.30
N LYS A 40 -21.68 -15.47 4.47
CA LYS A 40 -22.10 -16.82 4.83
C LYS A 40 -20.97 -17.50 5.60
N HIS A 41 -21.22 -17.92 6.83
CA HIS A 41 -20.23 -18.59 7.67
C HIS A 41 -20.34 -20.10 7.50
N CYS A 42 -19.24 -20.74 7.12
CA CYS A 42 -19.12 -22.20 7.02
C CYS A 42 -17.65 -22.61 7.22
N SER A 43 -17.39 -23.89 7.46
CA SER A 43 -16.02 -24.38 7.44
C SER A 43 -15.45 -24.36 6.03
N LEU A 44 -14.12 -24.31 5.91
CA LEU A 44 -13.46 -24.41 4.58
C LEU A 44 -13.81 -25.74 3.91
N GLU A 45 -13.93 -26.81 4.68
CA GLU A 45 -14.31 -28.13 4.17
C GLU A 45 -15.73 -28.13 3.58
N GLU A 46 -16.70 -27.53 4.27
CA GLU A 46 -18.07 -27.40 3.76
C GLU A 46 -18.14 -26.53 2.51
N PHE A 47 -17.40 -25.41 2.48
CA PHE A 47 -17.29 -24.55 1.30
C PHE A 47 -16.75 -25.33 0.11
N LEU A 48 -15.64 -26.06 0.31
CA LEU A 48 -15.04 -26.85 -0.77
C LEU A 48 -15.96 -27.98 -1.24
N LYS A 49 -16.64 -28.68 -0.34
CA LYS A 49 -17.64 -29.74 -0.72
C LYS A 49 -18.78 -29.19 -1.55
N ARG A 50 -19.23 -27.96 -1.29
CA ARG A 50 -20.37 -27.35 -2.01
C ARG A 50 -19.98 -26.70 -3.32
N ASN A 51 -18.80 -26.12 -3.38
CA ASN A 51 -18.40 -25.23 -4.49
C ASN A 51 -17.26 -25.79 -5.35
N ALA A 52 -16.48 -26.76 -4.83
CA ALA A 52 -15.48 -27.43 -5.64
C ALA A 52 -16.16 -28.60 -6.38
N ASP A 53 -16.42 -28.40 -7.65
CA ASP A 53 -16.82 -29.50 -8.54
C ASP A 53 -15.60 -30.37 -8.84
N VAL A 54 -15.27 -31.25 -7.89
CA VAL A 54 -14.10 -32.15 -7.97
C VAL A 54 -14.18 -33.08 -9.17
N SER A 55 -15.38 -33.22 -9.81
CA SER A 55 -15.59 -34.08 -10.98
C SER A 55 -15.03 -33.48 -12.27
N LYS A 56 -14.77 -32.18 -12.31
CA LYS A 56 -14.23 -31.50 -13.51
C LYS A 56 -12.73 -31.34 -13.52
N GLY A 57 -12.03 -31.93 -12.59
CA GLY A 57 -10.61 -32.34 -12.67
C GLY A 57 -9.58 -31.33 -13.15
N GLU A 58 -9.90 -30.05 -13.28
CA GLU A 58 -8.85 -29.05 -13.50
C GLU A 58 -8.14 -28.76 -12.17
N SER A 59 -6.87 -29.15 -12.13
CA SER A 59 -6.07 -28.83 -10.96
C SER A 59 -5.99 -27.29 -10.84
N ILE A 60 -5.90 -26.76 -9.61
CA ILE A 60 -5.62 -25.33 -9.37
C ILE A 60 -4.46 -24.87 -10.25
N LYS A 61 -3.46 -25.74 -10.47
CA LYS A 61 -2.32 -25.50 -11.34
C LYS A 61 -2.73 -25.31 -12.82
N ASP A 62 -3.73 -26.04 -13.29
CA ASP A 62 -4.21 -25.93 -14.67
C ASP A 62 -5.05 -24.66 -14.86
N VAL A 63 -5.87 -24.30 -13.85
CA VAL A 63 -6.61 -23.02 -13.83
C VAL A 63 -5.64 -21.86 -13.81
N PHE A 64 -4.63 -21.85 -12.91
CA PHE A 64 -3.59 -20.85 -12.89
C PHE A 64 -2.79 -20.80 -14.20
N SER A 65 -2.48 -21.96 -14.78
CA SER A 65 -1.78 -22.03 -16.06
C SER A 65 -2.59 -21.47 -17.21
N LYS A 66 -3.94 -21.62 -17.22
CA LYS A 66 -4.83 -20.99 -18.21
C LYS A 66 -4.93 -19.48 -18.01
N VAL A 67 -5.03 -19.02 -16.77
CA VAL A 67 -5.08 -17.59 -16.44
C VAL A 67 -3.73 -16.91 -16.74
N ILE A 68 -2.62 -17.59 -16.43
CA ILE A 68 -1.26 -17.07 -16.66
C ILE A 68 -0.84 -17.22 -18.13
N LYS A 69 -1.31 -18.27 -18.82
CA LYS A 69 -1.02 -18.54 -20.21
C LYS A 69 -2.04 -17.96 -21.17
N SER A 70 -2.86 -17.00 -20.77
CA SER A 70 -3.60 -16.20 -21.74
C SER A 70 -2.55 -15.43 -22.57
N PRO A 71 -2.16 -15.95 -23.75
CA PRO A 71 -1.01 -15.38 -24.50
C PRO A 71 -1.37 -14.07 -25.19
N ASP A 72 -2.63 -13.70 -25.21
CA ASP A 72 -3.17 -12.50 -25.84
C ASP A 72 -3.36 -11.34 -24.87
N LYS A 73 -2.57 -11.28 -23.78
CA LYS A 73 -2.40 -10.02 -23.08
C LYS A 73 -1.49 -9.15 -23.92
N ASP A 74 -2.14 -8.61 -24.84
CA ASP A 74 -1.94 -7.59 -25.80
C ASP A 74 -0.72 -6.70 -25.49
N GLU A 75 0.03 -6.39 -26.52
CA GLU A 75 1.09 -5.35 -26.51
C GLU A 75 0.61 -4.07 -25.80
N SER A 76 -0.66 -3.77 -25.84
CA SER A 76 -1.37 -2.74 -25.13
C SER A 76 -1.19 -2.85 -23.60
N ASP A 77 -1.33 -4.04 -23.01
CA ASP A 77 -1.17 -4.26 -21.57
C ASP A 77 0.30 -4.12 -21.13
N LYS A 78 1.23 -4.58 -21.96
CA LYS A 78 2.67 -4.38 -21.72
C LYS A 78 3.01 -2.89 -21.77
N LYS A 79 2.48 -2.16 -22.75
CA LYS A 79 2.68 -0.72 -22.88
C LYS A 79 2.11 0.04 -21.70
N THR A 80 0.89 -0.30 -21.28
CA THR A 80 0.23 0.31 -20.12
C THR A 80 1.00 0.03 -18.84
N THR A 81 1.46 -1.21 -18.64
CA THR A 81 2.26 -1.60 -17.47
C THR A 81 3.61 -0.88 -17.47
N ARG A 82 4.30 -0.77 -18.62
CA ARG A 82 5.54 0.00 -18.73
C ARG A 82 5.35 1.48 -18.39
N GLN A 83 4.28 2.09 -18.88
CA GLN A 83 3.93 3.49 -18.56
C GLN A 83 3.67 3.66 -17.07
N TYR A 84 2.92 2.73 -16.45
CA TYR A 84 2.66 2.73 -15.02
C TYR A 84 3.95 2.62 -14.20
N VAL A 85 4.82 1.67 -14.52
CA VAL A 85 6.11 1.48 -13.84
C VAL A 85 6.99 2.71 -13.99
N THR A 86 7.10 3.27 -15.21
CA THR A 86 7.91 4.47 -15.49
C THR A 86 7.40 5.68 -14.69
N LYS A 87 6.09 5.91 -14.68
CA LYS A 87 5.45 6.99 -13.92
C LYS A 87 5.74 6.87 -12.42
N ASN A 88 5.64 5.67 -11.87
CA ASN A 88 5.90 5.44 -10.45
C ASN A 88 7.39 5.49 -10.10
N MET A 89 8.28 5.13 -11.01
CA MET A 89 9.73 5.35 -10.85
C MET A 89 10.06 6.84 -10.78
N SER A 90 9.48 7.66 -11.65
CA SER A 90 9.64 9.12 -11.62
C SER A 90 9.14 9.69 -10.29
N LEU A 91 7.95 9.27 -9.84
CA LEU A 91 7.40 9.67 -8.56
C LEU A 91 8.34 9.30 -7.39
N GLY A 92 8.87 8.08 -7.38
CA GLY A 92 9.81 7.62 -6.35
C GLY A 92 11.11 8.44 -6.35
N ASN A 93 11.62 8.85 -7.52
CA ASN A 93 12.80 9.71 -7.62
C ASN A 93 12.53 11.12 -7.08
N GLU A 94 11.39 11.71 -7.42
CA GLU A 94 11.01 13.02 -6.90
C GLU A 94 10.82 13.01 -5.37
N ILE A 95 10.18 11.98 -4.83
CA ILE A 95 10.03 11.79 -3.39
C ILE A 95 11.40 11.70 -2.71
N ALA A 96 12.34 10.91 -3.27
CA ALA A 96 13.70 10.80 -2.75
C ALA A 96 14.39 12.17 -2.68
N THR A 97 14.33 12.96 -3.74
CA THR A 97 14.93 14.30 -3.80
C THR A 97 14.37 15.22 -2.71
N PHE A 98 13.06 15.19 -2.48
CA PHE A 98 12.45 16.02 -1.45
C PHE A 98 12.80 15.57 -0.04
N ILE A 99 12.85 14.24 0.20
CA ILE A 99 13.24 13.66 1.49
C ILE A 99 14.70 14.03 1.78
N ASP A 100 15.61 13.83 0.84
CA ASP A 100 17.03 14.12 1.03
C ASP A 100 17.26 15.60 1.30
N GLY A 101 16.55 16.49 0.59
CA GLY A 101 16.61 17.94 0.86
C GLY A 101 16.07 18.33 2.24
N ALA A 102 15.01 17.68 2.73
CA ALA A 102 14.48 17.94 4.07
C ALA A 102 15.42 17.43 5.17
N ILE A 103 15.96 16.22 5.01
CA ILE A 103 16.95 15.64 5.94
C ILE A 103 18.21 16.53 6.02
N GLU A 104 18.67 17.06 4.89
CA GLU A 104 19.84 17.92 4.85
C GLU A 104 19.65 19.21 5.66
N ILE A 105 18.46 19.80 5.63
CA ILE A 105 18.15 21.01 6.44
C ILE A 105 18.23 20.67 7.92
N ILE A 106 17.66 19.58 8.38
CA ILE A 106 17.73 19.17 9.80
C ILE A 106 19.17 18.90 10.21
N ARG A 107 19.95 18.20 9.40
CA ARG A 107 21.34 17.84 9.72
C ARG A 107 22.29 19.04 9.80
N LYS A 108 22.03 20.10 9.04
CA LYS A 108 22.84 21.31 9.09
C LYS A 108 22.65 22.15 10.35
N GLY A 109 21.56 21.92 11.08
CA GLY A 109 21.28 22.63 12.32
C GLY A 109 21.01 24.14 12.16
N ASP A 110 20.81 24.61 10.93
CA ASP A 110 20.44 26.00 10.65
C ASP A 110 18.90 26.12 10.63
N TYR A 111 18.34 26.60 11.72
CA TYR A 111 16.88 26.72 11.92
C TYR A 111 16.40 28.16 11.76
N SER A 112 17.04 28.95 10.89
CA SER A 112 16.52 30.25 10.49
C SER A 112 15.13 30.12 9.84
N ASP A 113 14.27 31.14 9.95
CA ASP A 113 12.90 31.14 9.45
C ASP A 113 12.83 30.70 7.97
N HIS A 114 13.79 31.14 7.16
CA HIS A 114 13.88 30.74 5.77
C HIS A 114 14.14 29.24 5.59
N LYS A 115 14.97 28.63 6.43
CA LYS A 115 15.27 27.20 6.39
C LYS A 115 14.11 26.36 6.91
N ILE A 116 13.43 26.81 7.95
CA ILE A 116 12.21 26.17 8.45
C ILE A 116 11.14 26.21 7.37
N ALA A 117 10.86 27.37 6.77
CA ALA A 117 9.88 27.47 5.67
C ALA A 117 10.23 26.58 4.45
N LYS A 118 11.53 26.45 4.14
CA LYS A 118 12.00 25.54 3.09
C LYS A 118 11.77 24.06 3.47
N PHE A 119 12.05 23.69 4.72
CA PHE A 119 11.80 22.35 5.25
C PHE A 119 10.31 21.99 5.15
N ASP A 120 9.42 22.85 5.66
CA ASP A 120 7.98 22.65 5.61
C ASP A 120 7.47 22.47 4.17
N LYS A 121 7.99 23.28 3.25
CA LYS A 121 7.66 23.16 1.82
C LYS A 121 8.06 21.81 1.24
N LEU A 122 9.25 21.31 1.60
CA LEU A 122 9.75 20.01 1.14
C LEU A 122 8.94 18.86 1.76
N GLN A 123 8.72 18.89 3.07
CA GLN A 123 7.92 17.89 3.78
C GLN A 123 6.49 17.82 3.25
N ASN A 124 5.84 18.95 3.04
CA ASN A 124 4.50 19.00 2.47
C ASN A 124 4.44 18.42 1.05
N LYS A 125 5.51 18.62 0.24
CA LYS A 125 5.60 17.98 -1.08
C LYS A 125 5.71 16.46 -0.98
N VAL A 126 6.52 15.95 -0.02
CA VAL A 126 6.63 14.51 0.25
C VAL A 126 5.25 13.94 0.60
N ILE A 127 4.60 14.50 1.61
CA ILE A 127 3.28 14.04 2.09
C ILE A 127 2.25 14.07 0.95
N LYS A 128 2.16 15.19 0.22
CA LYS A 128 1.21 15.34 -0.88
C LYS A 128 1.40 14.31 -2.00
N LYS A 129 2.66 13.97 -2.31
CA LYS A 129 2.96 12.96 -3.32
C LYS A 129 2.70 11.54 -2.81
N MET A 130 3.02 11.25 -1.56
CA MET A 130 2.75 9.96 -0.95
C MET A 130 1.26 9.66 -0.85
N LYS A 131 0.44 10.61 -0.41
CA LYS A 131 -1.02 10.47 -0.33
C LYS A 131 -1.72 10.25 -1.68
N ARG A 132 -1.08 10.57 -2.78
CA ARG A 132 -1.61 10.33 -4.14
C ARG A 132 -1.25 8.96 -4.69
N ASN A 133 -0.51 8.17 -3.94
CA ASN A 133 -0.07 6.85 -4.35
C ASN A 133 -0.45 5.83 -3.30
N TYR A 134 -1.34 4.92 -3.67
CA TYR A 134 -1.90 3.91 -2.79
C TYR A 134 -0.84 3.07 -2.05
N PHE A 135 0.27 2.74 -2.69
CA PHE A 135 1.33 1.95 -2.04
C PHE A 135 2.02 2.73 -0.92
N PHE A 136 2.24 4.03 -1.10
CA PHE A 136 2.80 4.87 -0.05
C PHE A 136 1.80 5.11 1.08
N GLU A 137 0.54 5.33 0.74
CA GLU A 137 -0.52 5.53 1.72
C GLU A 137 -0.68 4.31 2.63
N LEU A 138 -0.73 3.10 2.07
CA LEU A 138 -0.78 1.87 2.85
C LEU A 138 0.52 1.59 3.60
N GLY A 139 1.67 1.71 2.93
CA GLY A 139 2.96 1.33 3.49
C GLY A 139 3.46 2.25 4.60
N LEU A 140 2.95 3.50 4.66
CA LEU A 140 3.32 4.52 5.65
C LEU A 140 2.09 5.08 6.39
N GLN A 141 1.00 4.36 6.43
CA GLN A 141 -0.25 4.80 7.03
C GLN A 141 -0.07 5.24 8.49
N ARG A 142 0.69 4.48 9.27
CA ARG A 142 0.99 4.79 10.67
C ARG A 142 1.79 6.09 10.78
N GLU A 143 2.87 6.21 10.04
CA GLU A 143 3.78 7.35 10.06
C GLU A 143 3.07 8.63 9.58
N LEU A 144 2.25 8.52 8.54
CA LEU A 144 1.43 9.63 8.04
C LEU A 144 0.38 10.07 9.06
N TYR A 145 -0.25 9.11 9.74
CA TYR A 145 -1.22 9.40 10.81
C TYR A 145 -0.54 10.09 12.00
N MET A 146 0.58 9.55 12.48
CA MET A 146 1.34 10.13 13.59
C MET A 146 1.77 11.57 13.26
N LEU A 147 2.26 11.80 12.06
CA LEU A 147 2.68 13.13 11.60
C LEU A 147 1.51 14.14 11.58
N GLN A 148 0.32 13.70 11.18
CA GLN A 148 -0.87 14.58 11.07
C GLN A 148 -1.49 14.87 12.43
N SER A 149 -1.52 13.89 13.32
CA SER A 149 -2.11 14.02 14.64
C SER A 149 -1.18 14.71 15.65
N GLY A 150 0.12 14.84 15.33
CA GLY A 150 1.14 15.30 16.27
C GLY A 150 1.32 14.36 17.47
N LEU A 151 0.77 13.16 17.42
CA LEU A 151 0.86 12.18 18.48
C LEU A 151 2.30 11.67 18.61
N GLY A 152 2.87 11.78 19.80
CA GLY A 152 4.23 11.31 20.11
C GLY A 152 5.33 12.34 19.87
N ALA A 153 5.01 13.54 19.37
CA ALA A 153 5.99 14.62 19.30
C ALA A 153 6.16 15.28 20.68
N ASP A 154 7.38 15.29 21.19
CA ASP A 154 7.75 16.20 22.26
C ASP A 154 7.60 17.63 21.77
N ARG A 155 7.10 18.55 22.65
CA ARG A 155 6.91 19.96 22.30
C ARG A 155 8.21 20.75 22.22
N SER A 156 9.34 20.18 22.69
CA SER A 156 10.65 20.78 22.50
C SER A 156 11.04 20.82 21.03
N LEU A 157 11.90 21.75 20.64
CA LEU A 157 12.42 21.81 19.28
C LEU A 157 13.14 20.51 18.89
N GLU A 158 13.92 19.96 19.79
CA GLU A 158 14.66 18.71 19.59
C GLU A 158 13.72 17.53 19.38
N GLY A 159 12.66 17.40 20.19
CA GLY A 159 11.65 16.37 20.05
C GLY A 159 10.89 16.46 18.74
N GLN A 160 10.53 17.67 18.30
CA GLN A 160 9.89 17.88 16.99
C GLN A 160 10.81 17.49 15.84
N LEU A 161 12.09 17.89 15.90
CA LEU A 161 13.07 17.54 14.86
C LEU A 161 13.33 16.04 14.81
N ALA A 162 13.46 15.38 15.97
CA ALA A 162 13.60 13.92 16.05
C ALA A 162 12.39 13.22 15.40
N PHE A 163 11.18 13.66 15.73
CA PHE A 163 9.95 13.13 15.18
C PHE A 163 9.86 13.27 13.64
N HIS A 164 10.23 14.42 13.11
CA HIS A 164 10.29 14.64 11.66
C HIS A 164 11.39 13.79 11.00
N MET A 165 12.54 13.61 11.64
CA MET A 165 13.62 12.75 11.16
C MET A 165 13.19 11.28 11.08
N ASP A 166 12.47 10.79 12.08
CA ASP A 166 11.96 9.41 12.11
C ASP A 166 10.98 9.19 10.96
N PHE A 167 10.04 10.12 10.72
CA PHE A 167 9.14 10.07 9.58
C PHE A 167 9.90 10.05 8.25
N LEU A 168 10.83 10.98 8.04
CA LEU A 168 11.59 11.08 6.80
C LEU A 168 12.47 9.85 6.57
N SER A 169 13.02 9.26 7.64
CA SER A 169 13.83 8.04 7.56
C SER A 169 12.99 6.83 7.17
N SER A 170 11.82 6.66 7.77
CA SER A 170 10.86 5.62 7.40
C SER A 170 10.39 5.78 5.95
N ALA A 171 10.05 7.00 5.55
CA ALA A 171 9.65 7.34 4.19
C ALA A 171 10.76 7.05 3.17
N LYS A 172 12.02 7.35 3.51
CA LYS A 172 13.20 7.05 2.68
C LYS A 172 13.41 5.56 2.51
N ALA A 173 13.32 4.80 3.59
CA ALA A 173 13.47 3.35 3.58
C ALA A 173 12.38 2.67 2.73
N PHE A 174 11.13 3.08 2.92
CA PHE A 174 10.01 2.58 2.12
C PHE A 174 10.16 2.92 0.63
N ASN A 175 10.47 4.17 0.31
CA ASN A 175 10.70 4.61 -1.06
C ASN A 175 11.85 3.85 -1.74
N GLY A 176 12.91 3.52 -0.99
CA GLY A 176 14.01 2.67 -1.47
C GLY A 176 13.53 1.28 -1.90
N LYS A 177 12.73 0.62 -1.05
CA LYS A 177 12.14 -0.69 -1.35
C LYS A 177 11.19 -0.61 -2.54
N PHE A 178 10.33 0.39 -2.59
CA PHE A 178 9.39 0.64 -3.68
C PHE A 178 10.10 0.80 -5.03
N ARG A 179 11.14 1.65 -5.10
CA ARG A 179 11.93 1.85 -6.31
C ARG A 179 12.68 0.59 -6.76
N LYS A 180 13.17 -0.21 -5.80
CA LYS A 180 13.82 -1.49 -6.11
C LYS A 180 12.83 -2.47 -6.75
N ALA A 181 11.63 -2.61 -6.19
CA ALA A 181 10.58 -3.46 -6.74
C ALA A 181 10.17 -3.01 -8.16
N LEU A 182 10.00 -1.70 -8.40
CA LEU A 182 9.68 -1.18 -9.72
C LEU A 182 10.79 -1.45 -10.76
N LYS A 183 12.07 -1.32 -10.37
CA LYS A 183 13.21 -1.65 -11.26
C LYS A 183 13.19 -3.12 -11.66
N GLU A 184 12.88 -4.00 -10.74
CA GLU A 184 12.79 -5.44 -11.00
C GLU A 184 11.64 -5.75 -11.95
N GLN A 185 10.46 -5.17 -11.73
CA GLN A 185 9.32 -5.27 -12.66
C GLN A 185 9.67 -4.74 -14.05
N PHE A 186 10.37 -3.62 -14.14
CA PHE A 186 10.79 -3.07 -15.42
C PHE A 186 11.74 -4.00 -16.19
N ARG A 187 12.66 -4.67 -15.48
CA ARG A 187 13.57 -5.67 -16.08
C ARG A 187 12.78 -6.86 -16.62
N LEU A 188 11.82 -7.38 -15.85
CA LEU A 188 10.98 -8.49 -16.29
C LEU A 188 10.18 -8.14 -17.54
N LEU A 189 9.65 -6.91 -17.63
CA LEU A 189 8.93 -6.43 -18.82
C LEU A 189 9.84 -6.21 -20.05
N ALA A 190 11.15 -6.08 -19.86
CA ALA A 190 12.11 -5.90 -20.94
C ALA A 190 12.68 -7.23 -21.47
N SER A 191 12.58 -8.32 -20.67
CA SER A 191 13.10 -9.65 -21.02
C SER A 191 12.08 -10.53 -21.77
N HIS A 192 10.88 -10.05 -21.96
CA HIS A 192 9.78 -10.68 -22.72
C HIS A 192 9.24 -9.76 -23.81
#